data_2d21a295ca6ed13200c9720bac1a550e
#
_entry.id   2d21a295ca6ed13200c9720bac1a550e
#
_cell.length_a   1.000
_cell.length_b   1.000
_cell.length_c   1.000
_cell.angle_alpha   90.00
_cell.angle_beta   90.00
_cell.angle_gamma   90.00
#
_symmetry.space_group_name_H-M   'P 1'
#
loop_
_entity.id
_entity.type
_entity.pdbx_description
1 polymer ?
#
loop_
_entity_poly.entity_id
_entity_poly.type
_entity_poly.pdbx_seq_one_letter_code
_entity_poly.pdbx_strand_id
1 'polypeptide(L)'
;MTKKIKSIEVFREFVEAFRCPHCKGPFQVVDLKSLKCTKNHTFDFAKQGYVNLTTHSSKSLYDKKLFEARQRIIMESNLFALLHKKISKMINDHLDDFPRFPFLILDAGCGEGSHLHKVLDDCRNTAITGVGLDISKAGIVMAAKNYKEPIWLVGDLAKSPLKDQSFHVILNILSPSNYKEFKRILVPNGLVIKVVPRPNYLKELRETLFENTKKVIYKSSDTAELFKKHFKLKAVYNLCYTKKLNQAEQINLVQMSPLSWNSERTDIDSFINRASSEVTVDLDILIGLNVQ
;
A
#
# COMPACT_ATOMS: atom_id res chain seq x y z
N MET A 1 18.99 2.01 21.57
CA MET A 1 17.95 2.94 21.08
C MET A 1 16.62 2.20 20.92
N THR A 2 15.51 2.71 21.46
CA THR A 2 14.22 2.05 21.36
C THR A 2 13.68 2.13 19.92
N LYS A 3 12.80 1.20 19.54
CA LYS A 3 12.12 1.20 18.23
C LYS A 3 11.43 2.54 17.94
N LYS A 4 10.73 3.09 18.92
CA LYS A 4 10.05 4.38 18.82
C LYS A 4 11.03 5.50 18.46
N ILE A 5 12.18 5.58 19.12
CA ILE A 5 13.18 6.64 18.87
C ILE A 5 13.72 6.54 17.45
N LYS A 6 14.05 5.31 16.97
CA LYS A 6 14.49 5.12 15.57
C LYS A 6 13.47 5.64 14.55
N SER A 7 12.20 5.27 14.73
CA SER A 7 11.13 5.75 13.83
C SER A 7 10.97 7.28 13.87
N ILE A 8 11.15 7.91 15.04
CA ILE A 8 11.08 9.36 15.17
C ILE A 8 12.26 10.05 14.48
N GLU A 9 13.45 9.47 14.56
CA GLU A 9 14.63 10.02 13.88
C GLU A 9 14.50 9.95 12.37
N VAL A 10 14.05 8.83 11.84
CA VAL A 10 13.73 8.73 10.40
C VAL A 10 12.66 9.74 10.02
N PHE A 11 11.59 9.88 10.80
CA PHE A 11 10.56 10.86 10.53
C PHE A 11 11.11 12.30 10.56
N ARG A 12 11.99 12.62 11.52
CA ARG A 12 12.62 13.95 11.68
C ARG A 12 13.46 14.33 10.46
N GLU A 13 14.15 13.37 9.86
CA GLU A 13 14.94 13.57 8.65
C GLU A 13 14.07 14.03 7.46
N PHE A 14 12.84 13.53 7.38
CA PHE A 14 11.91 13.82 6.30
C PHE A 14 10.70 14.66 6.75
N VAL A 15 10.77 15.34 7.89
CA VAL A 15 9.62 16.07 8.47
C VAL A 15 9.00 17.10 7.53
N GLU A 16 9.80 17.67 6.64
CA GLU A 16 9.35 18.66 5.65
C GLU A 16 8.43 18.08 4.56
N ALA A 17 8.40 16.76 4.38
CA ALA A 17 7.49 16.10 3.44
C ALA A 17 6.06 16.00 4.00
N PHE A 18 5.83 16.41 5.24
CA PHE A 18 4.54 16.28 5.92
C PHE A 18 3.96 17.63 6.30
N ARG A 19 2.62 17.68 6.36
CA ARG A 19 1.85 18.88 6.74
C ARG A 19 0.81 18.56 7.79
N CYS A 20 0.53 19.57 8.62
CA CYS A 20 -0.54 19.48 9.59
C CYS A 20 -1.90 19.26 8.91
N PRO A 21 -2.67 18.22 9.25
CA PRO A 21 -3.96 17.97 8.62
C PRO A 21 -4.99 19.04 8.91
N HIS A 22 -4.86 19.79 10.03
CA HIS A 22 -5.76 20.88 10.41
C HIS A 22 -5.45 22.20 9.70
N CYS A 23 -4.19 22.63 9.69
CA CYS A 23 -3.84 23.97 9.21
C CYS A 23 -2.89 23.98 7.99
N LYS A 24 -2.47 22.81 7.50
CA LYS A 24 -1.51 22.62 6.41
C LYS A 24 -0.11 23.23 6.66
N GLY A 25 0.13 23.75 7.86
CA GLY A 25 1.44 24.28 8.25
C GLY A 25 2.50 23.17 8.40
N PRO A 26 3.79 23.54 8.34
CA PRO A 26 4.90 22.61 8.52
C PRO A 26 4.94 22.06 9.94
N PHE A 27 5.57 20.89 10.07
CA PHE A 27 5.82 20.24 11.34
C PHE A 27 7.27 20.40 11.80
N GLN A 28 7.44 20.30 13.12
CA GLN A 28 8.71 20.02 13.77
C GLN A 28 8.54 18.85 14.74
N VAL A 29 9.58 18.07 14.93
CA VAL A 29 9.64 17.02 15.97
C VAL A 29 10.06 17.67 17.29
N VAL A 30 9.26 17.50 18.34
CA VAL A 30 9.51 18.03 19.68
C VAL A 30 9.78 16.89 20.64
N ASP A 31 10.88 16.99 21.42
CA ASP A 31 11.29 16.10 22.51
C ASP A 31 11.35 14.61 22.12
N LEU A 32 11.60 14.30 20.85
CA LEU A 32 11.51 12.92 20.31
C LEU A 32 10.22 12.20 20.75
N LYS A 33 9.13 12.95 20.80
CA LYS A 33 7.86 12.46 21.33
C LYS A 33 6.66 12.81 20.45
N SER A 34 6.63 14.03 19.90
CA SER A 34 5.47 14.58 19.22
C SER A 34 5.86 15.37 17.97
N LEU A 35 4.92 15.46 17.01
CA LEU A 35 4.93 16.46 15.94
C LEU A 35 4.14 17.68 16.38
N LYS A 36 4.68 18.86 16.19
CA LYS A 36 4.01 20.10 16.48
C LYS A 36 4.07 21.03 15.26
N CYS A 37 2.95 21.61 14.87
CA CYS A 37 2.92 22.58 13.77
C CYS A 37 3.02 24.03 14.28
N THR A 38 3.21 24.99 13.38
CA THR A 38 3.33 26.42 13.69
C THR A 38 2.08 27.01 14.38
N LYS A 39 0.91 26.36 14.26
CA LYS A 39 -0.32 26.75 14.99
C LYS A 39 -0.56 25.87 16.25
N ASN A 40 0.48 25.25 16.77
CA ASN A 40 0.47 24.43 17.99
C ASN A 40 -0.41 23.16 17.96
N HIS A 41 -0.92 22.71 16.79
CA HIS A 41 -1.52 21.38 16.73
C HIS A 41 -0.44 20.34 16.99
N THR A 42 -0.74 19.39 17.87
CA THR A 42 0.25 18.40 18.34
C THR A 42 -0.27 16.99 18.06
N PHE A 43 0.63 16.11 17.61
CA PHE A 43 0.36 14.70 17.29
C PHE A 43 1.47 13.83 17.87
N ASP A 44 1.11 12.93 18.78
CA ASP A 44 2.08 12.08 19.45
C ASP A 44 2.48 10.88 18.60
N PHE A 45 3.76 10.52 18.67
CA PHE A 45 4.23 9.24 18.18
C PHE A 45 3.75 8.12 19.10
N ALA A 46 3.06 7.14 18.55
CA ALA A 46 2.63 5.96 19.28
C ALA A 46 3.83 5.11 19.77
N LYS A 47 3.59 4.21 20.72
CA LYS A 47 4.62 3.29 21.23
C LYS A 47 5.30 2.47 20.11
N GLN A 48 4.56 2.13 19.06
CA GLN A 48 5.04 1.37 17.90
C GLN A 48 5.86 2.21 16.91
N GLY A 49 5.85 3.55 17.01
CA GLY A 49 6.59 4.47 16.14
C GLY A 49 5.78 5.06 14.99
N TYR A 50 4.48 4.82 14.90
CA TYR A 50 3.60 5.48 13.91
C TYR A 50 3.01 6.78 14.46
N VAL A 51 2.49 7.62 13.55
CA VAL A 51 1.72 8.83 13.90
C VAL A 51 0.31 8.72 13.33
N ASN A 52 -0.67 9.17 14.12
CA ASN A 52 -2.05 9.31 13.65
C ASN A 52 -2.31 10.76 13.25
N LEU A 53 -2.49 10.99 11.94
CA LEU A 53 -2.75 12.30 11.34
C LEU A 53 -4.17 12.42 10.76
N THR A 54 -5.11 11.56 11.20
CA THR A 54 -6.53 11.69 10.84
C THR A 54 -7.19 12.82 11.63
N THR A 55 -8.13 13.52 11.00
CA THR A 55 -8.92 14.60 11.63
C THR A 55 -10.28 14.15 12.12
N HIS A 56 -10.67 12.93 11.78
CA HIS A 56 -11.94 12.31 12.18
C HIS A 56 -11.77 10.81 12.32
N SER A 57 -12.63 10.18 13.10
CA SER A 57 -12.65 8.73 13.23
C SER A 57 -13.22 8.11 11.95
N SER A 58 -12.47 7.22 11.32
CA SER A 58 -12.99 6.36 10.27
C SER A 58 -13.26 4.96 10.83
N LYS A 59 -14.43 4.42 10.56
CA LYS A 59 -14.70 2.99 10.79
C LYS A 59 -14.19 2.23 9.56
N SER A 60 -13.05 1.57 9.69
CA SER A 60 -12.58 0.61 8.70
C SER A 60 -13.28 -0.74 8.92
N LEU A 61 -13.78 -1.35 7.85
CA LEU A 61 -14.27 -2.72 7.87
C LEU A 61 -13.13 -3.76 7.96
N TYR A 62 -11.89 -3.31 7.73
CA TYR A 62 -10.70 -4.16 7.80
C TYR A 62 -10.27 -4.31 9.26
N ASP A 63 -10.43 -5.52 9.79
CA ASP A 63 -10.05 -5.86 11.16
C ASP A 63 -8.60 -6.39 11.24
N LYS A 64 -8.18 -6.68 12.47
CA LYS A 64 -6.84 -7.21 12.74
C LYS A 64 -6.64 -8.59 12.11
N LYS A 65 -7.65 -9.47 12.10
CA LYS A 65 -7.56 -10.83 11.57
C LYS A 65 -7.33 -10.83 10.07
N LEU A 66 -8.03 -9.94 9.35
CA LEU A 66 -7.83 -9.75 7.91
C LEU A 66 -6.38 -9.34 7.60
N PHE A 67 -5.82 -8.39 8.35
CA PHE A 67 -4.44 -7.97 8.14
C PHE A 67 -3.41 -9.04 8.51
N GLU A 68 -3.67 -9.85 9.55
CA GLU A 68 -2.82 -11.00 9.88
C GLU A 68 -2.82 -12.05 8.77
N ALA A 69 -3.98 -12.35 8.19
CA ALA A 69 -4.11 -13.27 7.07
C ALA A 69 -3.40 -12.73 5.82
N ARG A 70 -3.58 -11.43 5.51
CA ARG A 70 -2.90 -10.77 4.39
C ARG A 70 -1.38 -10.80 4.55
N GLN A 71 -0.87 -10.51 5.73
CA GLN A 71 0.55 -10.59 6.02
C GLN A 71 1.10 -12.00 5.73
N ARG A 72 0.43 -13.06 6.19
CA ARG A 72 0.87 -14.45 5.92
C ARG A 72 0.88 -14.77 4.43
N ILE A 73 -0.15 -14.36 3.69
CA ILE A 73 -0.18 -14.56 2.24
C ILE A 73 0.96 -13.83 1.54
N ILE A 74 1.29 -12.62 1.95
CA ILE A 74 2.36 -11.85 1.29
C ILE A 74 3.75 -12.35 1.72
N MET A 75 3.95 -12.59 3.02
CA MET A 75 5.27 -12.85 3.59
C MET A 75 5.65 -14.34 3.58
N GLU A 76 4.70 -15.23 3.84
CA GLU A 76 4.96 -16.67 4.00
C GLU A 76 4.68 -17.45 2.71
N SER A 77 3.49 -17.27 2.10
CA SER A 77 3.19 -17.99 0.85
C SER A 77 3.93 -17.40 -0.36
N ASN A 78 4.43 -16.19 -0.28
CA ASN A 78 5.05 -15.47 -1.42
C ASN A 78 4.13 -15.39 -2.66
N LEU A 79 2.80 -15.31 -2.46
CA LEU A 79 1.84 -15.25 -3.57
C LEU A 79 2.14 -14.09 -4.53
N PHE A 80 2.64 -12.96 -4.02
CA PHE A 80 2.93 -11.76 -4.79
C PHE A 80 4.43 -11.51 -5.08
N ALA A 81 5.29 -12.53 -4.93
CA ALA A 81 6.75 -12.34 -5.07
C ALA A 81 7.15 -11.80 -6.46
N LEU A 82 6.52 -12.28 -7.55
CA LEU A 82 6.80 -11.79 -8.90
C LEU A 82 6.36 -10.33 -9.09
N LEU A 83 5.26 -9.92 -8.44
CA LEU A 83 4.81 -8.53 -8.42
C LEU A 83 5.85 -7.62 -7.76
N HIS A 84 6.33 -7.99 -6.56
CA HIS A 84 7.31 -7.20 -5.82
C HIS A 84 8.60 -7.01 -6.62
N LYS A 85 9.19 -8.09 -7.14
CA LYS A 85 10.38 -8.05 -8.00
C LYS A 85 10.19 -7.15 -9.22
N LYS A 86 9.01 -7.20 -9.85
CA LYS A 86 8.71 -6.36 -11.00
C LYS A 86 8.65 -4.89 -10.63
N ILE A 87 7.96 -4.56 -9.51
CA ILE A 87 7.85 -3.18 -9.00
C ILE A 87 9.22 -2.65 -8.59
N SER A 88 10.01 -3.41 -7.81
CA SER A 88 11.34 -2.98 -7.36
C SER A 88 12.29 -2.72 -8.52
N LYS A 89 12.24 -3.57 -9.56
CA LYS A 89 12.99 -3.31 -10.80
C LYS A 89 12.59 -1.98 -11.44
N MET A 90 11.28 -1.70 -11.56
CA MET A 90 10.80 -0.46 -12.16
C MET A 90 11.23 0.78 -11.36
N ILE A 91 11.23 0.67 -10.01
CA ILE A 91 11.71 1.74 -9.13
C ILE A 91 13.20 1.96 -9.35
N ASN A 92 14.02 0.91 -9.32
CA ASN A 92 15.45 1.02 -9.53
C ASN A 92 15.77 1.66 -10.88
N ASP A 93 15.15 1.14 -11.98
CA ASP A 93 15.35 1.64 -13.33
C ASP A 93 14.93 3.11 -13.48
N HIS A 94 13.94 3.58 -12.69
CA HIS A 94 13.50 4.98 -12.72
C HIS A 94 14.40 5.89 -11.87
N LEU A 95 14.84 5.45 -10.70
CA LEU A 95 15.66 6.25 -9.79
C LEU A 95 17.12 6.34 -10.24
N ASP A 96 17.59 5.44 -11.09
CA ASP A 96 18.94 5.52 -11.70
C ASP A 96 19.11 6.78 -12.56
N ASP A 97 18.01 7.37 -13.06
CA ASP A 97 18.01 8.63 -13.84
C ASP A 97 18.07 9.90 -12.95
N PHE A 98 17.97 9.76 -11.63
CA PHE A 98 17.99 10.89 -10.70
C PHE A 98 19.34 11.03 -10.00
N PRO A 99 19.80 12.26 -9.66
CA PRO A 99 20.96 12.45 -8.83
C PRO A 99 20.74 11.77 -7.46
N ARG A 100 21.82 11.33 -6.81
CA ARG A 100 21.78 10.63 -5.52
C ARG A 100 21.26 11.53 -4.39
N PHE A 101 19.95 11.49 -4.16
CA PHE A 101 19.28 12.11 -3.01
C PHE A 101 18.58 11.03 -2.19
N PRO A 102 18.22 11.29 -0.93
CA PRO A 102 17.28 10.44 -0.24
C PRO A 102 15.91 10.50 -0.97
N PHE A 103 15.45 9.35 -1.42
CA PHE A 103 14.19 9.21 -2.14
C PHE A 103 13.05 8.84 -1.19
N LEU A 104 11.90 9.50 -1.33
CA LEU A 104 10.67 9.11 -0.64
C LEU A 104 9.76 8.33 -1.58
N ILE A 105 9.36 7.15 -1.13
CA ILE A 105 8.36 6.29 -1.78
C ILE A 105 7.13 6.20 -0.89
N LEU A 106 5.95 6.55 -1.41
CA LEU A 106 4.67 6.41 -0.73
C LEU A 106 3.99 5.10 -1.15
N ASP A 107 3.54 4.30 -0.20
CA ASP A 107 2.53 3.26 -0.43
C ASP A 107 1.16 3.80 0.04
N ALA A 108 0.31 4.15 -0.92
CA ALA A 108 -0.99 4.77 -0.71
C ALA A 108 -2.08 3.70 -0.54
N GLY A 109 -2.56 3.53 0.68
CA GLY A 109 -3.43 2.43 1.10
C GLY A 109 -2.61 1.17 1.40
N CYS A 110 -1.56 1.32 2.20
CA CYS A 110 -0.55 0.28 2.46
C CYS A 110 -1.06 -0.89 3.31
N GLY A 111 -2.19 -0.74 4.01
CA GLY A 111 -2.70 -1.74 4.96
C GLY A 111 -1.69 -2.03 6.09
N GLU A 112 -1.28 -3.29 6.20
CA GLU A 112 -0.31 -3.76 7.19
C GLU A 112 1.16 -3.68 6.72
N GLY A 113 1.42 -3.08 5.55
CA GLY A 113 2.74 -2.68 5.08
C GLY A 113 3.60 -3.76 4.42
N SER A 114 3.13 -5.01 4.29
CA SER A 114 3.94 -6.11 3.72
C SER A 114 4.36 -5.87 2.28
N HIS A 115 3.49 -5.29 1.45
CA HIS A 115 3.85 -4.96 0.06
C HIS A 115 4.99 -3.94 0.01
N LEU A 116 4.87 -2.84 0.76
CA LEU A 116 5.93 -1.81 0.83
C LEU A 116 7.24 -2.42 1.30
N HIS A 117 7.22 -3.20 2.38
CA HIS A 117 8.41 -3.87 2.93
C HIS A 117 9.10 -4.76 1.87
N LYS A 118 8.35 -5.66 1.22
CA LYS A 118 8.90 -6.53 0.17
C LYS A 118 9.48 -5.77 -1.02
N VAL A 119 8.84 -4.68 -1.42
CA VAL A 119 9.33 -3.86 -2.52
C VAL A 119 10.64 -3.17 -2.13
N LEU A 120 10.72 -2.63 -0.91
CA LEU A 120 11.94 -1.95 -0.43
C LEU A 120 13.11 -2.92 -0.23
N ASP A 121 12.85 -4.13 0.28
CA ASP A 121 13.88 -5.18 0.44
C ASP A 121 14.55 -5.59 -0.88
N ASP A 122 13.77 -5.54 -1.98
CA ASP A 122 14.27 -5.87 -3.33
C ASP A 122 14.90 -4.63 -4.04
N CYS A 123 14.79 -3.42 -3.47
CA CYS A 123 15.41 -2.22 -4.04
C CYS A 123 16.92 -2.19 -3.75
N ARG A 124 17.72 -1.86 -4.76
CA ARG A 124 19.20 -1.79 -4.65
C ARG A 124 19.69 -0.49 -4.02
N ASN A 125 18.90 0.57 -4.10
CA ASN A 125 19.29 1.89 -3.62
C ASN A 125 18.98 2.02 -2.13
N THR A 126 20.02 2.20 -1.30
CA THR A 126 19.90 2.34 0.17
C THR A 126 19.45 3.74 0.62
N ALA A 127 19.39 4.70 -0.31
CA ALA A 127 18.90 6.06 -0.01
C ALA A 127 17.36 6.19 -0.14
N ILE A 128 16.64 5.08 -0.22
CA ILE A 128 15.18 5.05 -0.32
C ILE A 128 14.56 4.95 1.08
N THR A 129 13.66 5.86 1.39
CA THR A 129 12.80 5.78 2.58
C THR A 129 11.35 5.55 2.17
N GLY A 130 10.76 4.47 2.67
CA GLY A 130 9.34 4.17 2.46
C GLY A 130 8.44 4.92 3.44
N VAL A 131 7.28 5.34 2.96
CA VAL A 131 6.20 5.91 3.76
C VAL A 131 4.93 5.12 3.48
N GLY A 132 4.34 4.52 4.50
CA GLY A 132 3.05 3.86 4.40
C GLY A 132 1.95 4.74 4.95
N LEU A 133 0.91 5.00 4.15
CA LEU A 133 -0.29 5.74 4.55
C LEU A 133 -1.52 4.85 4.38
N ASP A 134 -2.27 4.69 5.46
CA ASP A 134 -3.56 4.00 5.43
C ASP A 134 -4.55 4.63 6.41
N ILE A 135 -5.84 4.56 6.10
CA ILE A 135 -6.89 5.04 7.00
C ILE A 135 -7.16 4.06 8.15
N SER A 136 -6.79 2.79 7.95
CA SER A 136 -6.94 1.73 8.96
C SER A 136 -5.85 1.80 10.02
N LYS A 137 -6.22 2.23 11.22
CA LYS A 137 -5.31 2.19 12.38
C LYS A 137 -4.82 0.76 12.67
N ALA A 138 -5.66 -0.26 12.46
CA ALA A 138 -5.28 -1.66 12.72
C ALA A 138 -4.13 -2.10 11.80
N GLY A 139 -4.20 -1.79 10.51
CA GLY A 139 -3.12 -2.05 9.54
C GLY A 139 -1.84 -1.34 9.93
N ILE A 140 -1.89 -0.03 10.16
CA ILE A 140 -0.70 0.78 10.51
C ILE A 140 -0.05 0.34 11.83
N VAL A 141 -0.85 -0.05 12.85
CA VAL A 141 -0.29 -0.62 14.09
C VAL A 141 0.50 -1.89 13.81
N MET A 142 -0.02 -2.76 12.93
CA MET A 142 0.67 -4.00 12.54
C MET A 142 1.93 -3.69 11.72
N ALA A 143 1.85 -2.82 10.73
CA ALA A 143 2.99 -2.37 9.93
C ALA A 143 4.11 -1.83 10.81
N ALA A 144 3.77 -0.89 11.69
CA ALA A 144 4.73 -0.29 12.61
C ALA A 144 5.31 -1.29 13.62
N LYS A 145 4.61 -2.37 13.98
CA LYS A 145 5.16 -3.45 14.82
C LYS A 145 6.18 -4.31 14.08
N ASN A 146 5.92 -4.62 12.82
CA ASN A 146 6.67 -5.64 12.08
C ASN A 146 7.82 -5.03 11.28
N TYR A 147 7.65 -3.82 10.70
CA TYR A 147 8.62 -3.19 9.80
C TYR A 147 9.12 -1.87 10.40
N LYS A 148 10.44 -1.73 10.58
CA LYS A 148 11.06 -0.66 11.38
C LYS A 148 11.56 0.52 10.55
N GLU A 149 11.93 0.27 9.30
CA GLU A 149 12.58 1.25 8.44
C GLU A 149 11.60 2.29 7.88
N PRO A 150 10.38 1.90 7.41
CA PRO A 150 9.45 2.88 6.84
C PRO A 150 8.80 3.77 7.90
N ILE A 151 8.37 4.95 7.45
CA ILE A 151 7.50 5.86 8.20
C ILE A 151 6.05 5.39 8.05
N TRP A 152 5.34 5.23 9.16
CA TRP A 152 3.96 4.73 9.17
C TRP A 152 2.98 5.78 9.65
N LEU A 153 1.94 6.07 8.84
CA LEU A 153 0.95 7.10 9.09
C LEU A 153 -0.47 6.53 9.03
N VAL A 154 -1.26 6.80 10.06
CA VAL A 154 -2.71 6.72 9.93
C VAL A 154 -3.17 8.04 9.33
N GLY A 155 -3.79 8.00 8.15
CA GLY A 155 -4.21 9.20 7.44
C GLY A 155 -5.22 8.91 6.33
N ASP A 156 -5.98 9.94 5.97
CA ASP A 156 -6.94 9.88 4.88
C ASP A 156 -6.28 10.31 3.57
N LEU A 157 -6.29 9.44 2.57
CA LEU A 157 -5.76 9.73 1.25
C LEU A 157 -6.56 10.83 0.52
N ALA A 158 -7.81 11.06 0.89
CA ALA A 158 -8.61 12.14 0.29
C ALA A 158 -8.19 13.53 0.78
N LYS A 159 -7.57 13.60 1.98
CA LYS A 159 -7.05 14.83 2.60
C LYS A 159 -5.68 14.56 3.19
N SER A 160 -4.76 14.05 2.37
CA SER A 160 -3.50 13.54 2.88
C SER A 160 -2.67 14.62 3.59
N PRO A 161 -1.98 14.25 4.68
CA PRO A 161 -1.11 15.14 5.43
C PRO A 161 0.30 15.22 4.80
N LEU A 162 0.37 15.12 3.47
CA LEU A 162 1.61 15.10 2.71
C LEU A 162 1.79 16.43 1.96
N LYS A 163 3.04 16.90 1.88
CA LYS A 163 3.40 18.14 1.18
C LYS A 163 3.41 17.92 -0.33
N ASP A 164 3.16 19.01 -1.07
CA ASP A 164 3.26 19.02 -2.54
C ASP A 164 4.68 18.67 -2.97
N GLN A 165 4.81 17.95 -4.07
CA GLN A 165 6.10 17.66 -4.72
C GLN A 165 7.19 17.14 -3.75
N SER A 166 6.84 16.18 -2.91
CA SER A 166 7.75 15.62 -1.90
C SER A 166 8.04 14.13 -2.09
N PHE A 167 7.31 13.45 -2.96
CA PHE A 167 7.49 12.01 -3.19
C PHE A 167 7.94 11.74 -4.62
N HIS A 168 8.90 10.83 -4.77
CA HIS A 168 9.48 10.45 -6.05
C HIS A 168 8.73 9.30 -6.71
N VAL A 169 8.19 8.38 -5.89
CA VAL A 169 7.39 7.26 -6.35
C VAL A 169 6.14 7.11 -5.47
N ILE A 170 5.01 6.82 -6.10
CA ILE A 170 3.79 6.38 -5.41
C ILE A 170 3.47 4.97 -5.85
N LEU A 171 3.34 4.08 -4.87
CA LEU A 171 2.75 2.75 -5.01
C LEU A 171 1.27 2.83 -4.64
N ASN A 172 0.42 2.20 -5.43
CA ASN A 172 -0.99 2.02 -5.11
C ASN A 172 -1.41 0.61 -5.53
N ILE A 173 -1.23 -0.35 -4.63
CA ILE A 173 -1.36 -1.78 -4.90
C ILE A 173 -2.70 -2.28 -4.42
N LEU A 174 -3.60 -2.64 -5.37
CA LEU A 174 -4.92 -3.20 -5.09
C LEU A 174 -5.75 -2.36 -4.08
N SER A 175 -5.61 -1.04 -4.14
CA SER A 175 -6.23 -0.11 -3.22
C SER A 175 -6.88 1.06 -3.97
N PRO A 176 -7.86 1.77 -3.39
CA PRO A 176 -8.47 2.95 -4.01
C PRO A 176 -7.44 4.04 -4.33
N SER A 177 -7.68 4.82 -5.36
CA SER A 177 -6.78 5.88 -5.81
C SER A 177 -7.40 7.26 -5.62
N ASN A 178 -6.55 8.24 -5.30
CA ASN A 178 -6.87 9.65 -5.42
C ASN A 178 -5.84 10.32 -6.33
N TYR A 179 -6.08 10.30 -7.64
CA TYR A 179 -5.12 10.79 -8.65
C TYR A 179 -4.83 12.29 -8.51
N LYS A 180 -5.78 13.09 -8.00
CA LYS A 180 -5.58 14.50 -7.69
C LYS A 180 -4.51 14.69 -6.62
N GLU A 181 -4.61 13.92 -5.53
CA GLU A 181 -3.61 13.93 -4.47
C GLU A 181 -2.28 13.35 -4.95
N PHE A 182 -2.28 12.24 -5.69
CA PHE A 182 -1.06 11.66 -6.26
C PHE A 182 -0.32 12.69 -7.12
N LYS A 183 -1.03 13.40 -8.00
CA LYS A 183 -0.44 14.44 -8.83
C LYS A 183 0.15 15.59 -8.02
N ARG A 184 -0.53 15.99 -6.93
CA ARG A 184 -0.08 17.08 -6.06
C ARG A 184 1.21 16.74 -5.30
N ILE A 185 1.29 15.52 -4.75
CA ILE A 185 2.39 15.14 -3.85
C ILE A 185 3.64 14.61 -4.58
N LEU A 186 3.50 14.18 -5.83
CA LEU A 186 4.63 13.74 -6.65
C LEU A 186 5.48 14.92 -7.12
N VAL A 187 6.78 14.72 -7.09
CA VAL A 187 7.74 15.62 -7.76
C VAL A 187 7.50 15.63 -9.28
N PRO A 188 7.95 16.67 -10.01
CA PRO A 188 8.00 16.62 -11.48
C PRO A 188 8.75 15.39 -11.96
N ASN A 189 8.19 14.70 -12.95
CA ASN A 189 8.66 13.40 -13.44
C ASN A 189 8.65 12.26 -12.41
N GLY A 190 8.02 12.43 -11.25
CA GLY A 190 7.82 11.35 -10.28
C GLY A 190 6.94 10.23 -10.86
N LEU A 191 7.12 9.02 -10.34
CA LEU A 191 6.53 7.79 -10.86
C LEU A 191 5.29 7.38 -10.06
N VAL A 192 4.20 7.02 -10.75
CA VAL A 192 3.07 6.29 -10.15
C VAL A 192 3.08 4.87 -10.66
N ILE A 193 3.02 3.91 -9.74
CA ILE A 193 2.85 2.49 -10.02
C ILE A 193 1.50 2.06 -9.44
N LYS A 194 0.51 1.88 -10.32
CA LYS A 194 -0.84 1.43 -9.95
C LYS A 194 -1.01 -0.03 -10.33
N VAL A 195 -1.38 -0.87 -9.37
CA VAL A 195 -1.70 -2.27 -9.60
C VAL A 195 -3.19 -2.48 -9.48
N VAL A 196 -3.79 -3.08 -10.51
CA VAL A 196 -5.22 -3.38 -10.56
C VAL A 196 -5.46 -4.84 -10.94
N PRO A 197 -6.56 -5.45 -10.43
CA PRO A 197 -6.91 -6.81 -10.81
C PRO A 197 -7.45 -6.85 -12.23
N ARG A 198 -7.15 -7.94 -12.94
CA ARG A 198 -7.72 -8.33 -14.23
C ARG A 198 -8.85 -9.37 -14.04
N PRO A 199 -9.57 -9.72 -15.11
CA PRO A 199 -10.72 -10.64 -15.02
C PRO A 199 -10.41 -12.00 -14.36
N ASN A 200 -9.20 -12.54 -14.52
CA ASN A 200 -8.84 -13.83 -13.94
C ASN A 200 -8.19 -13.73 -12.55
N TYR A 201 -8.09 -12.52 -11.96
CA TYR A 201 -7.53 -12.39 -10.61
C TYR A 201 -8.37 -13.14 -9.59
N LEU A 202 -7.74 -14.13 -8.91
CA LEU A 202 -8.37 -15.04 -7.95
C LEU A 202 -9.64 -15.73 -8.51
N LYS A 203 -9.63 -16.12 -9.80
CA LYS A 203 -10.80 -16.70 -10.46
C LYS A 203 -11.31 -17.95 -9.75
N GLU A 204 -10.39 -18.83 -9.27
CA GLU A 204 -10.74 -20.09 -8.62
C GLU A 204 -11.48 -19.84 -7.29
N LEU A 205 -11.08 -18.83 -6.53
CA LEU A 205 -11.80 -18.41 -5.33
C LEU A 205 -13.16 -17.82 -5.69
N ARG A 206 -13.22 -16.95 -6.70
CA ARG A 206 -14.48 -16.31 -7.13
C ARG A 206 -15.47 -17.31 -7.68
N GLU A 207 -15.03 -18.23 -8.52
CA GLU A 207 -15.88 -19.30 -9.06
C GLU A 207 -16.49 -20.13 -7.95
N THR A 208 -15.73 -20.49 -6.92
CA THR A 208 -16.26 -21.24 -5.77
C THR A 208 -17.22 -20.42 -4.91
N LEU A 209 -16.93 -19.12 -4.66
CA LEU A 209 -17.76 -18.28 -3.80
C LEU A 209 -19.02 -17.75 -4.48
N PHE A 210 -19.11 -17.78 -5.82
CA PHE A 210 -20.19 -17.15 -6.59
C PHE A 210 -20.76 -18.04 -7.70
N GLU A 211 -20.66 -19.38 -7.54
CA GLU A 211 -21.15 -20.37 -8.53
C GLU A 211 -22.58 -20.07 -9.04
N ASN A 212 -23.43 -19.48 -8.21
CA ASN A 212 -24.83 -19.16 -8.50
C ASN A 212 -25.13 -17.69 -8.78
N THR A 213 -24.12 -16.83 -8.87
CA THR A 213 -24.34 -15.39 -9.06
C THR A 213 -23.57 -14.87 -10.26
N LYS A 214 -24.26 -14.20 -11.20
CA LYS A 214 -23.66 -13.48 -12.34
C LYS A 214 -22.78 -12.29 -11.92
N LYS A 215 -22.15 -12.32 -10.71
CA LYS A 215 -21.43 -11.19 -10.14
C LYS A 215 -19.93 -11.30 -10.32
N VAL A 216 -19.41 -10.19 -10.78
CA VAL A 216 -18.04 -9.65 -10.79
C VAL A 216 -17.22 -10.00 -12.02
N ILE A 217 -17.60 -9.39 -13.14
CA ILE A 217 -16.61 -9.10 -14.20
C ILE A 217 -15.87 -7.83 -13.78
N TYR A 218 -14.58 -7.93 -13.47
CA TYR A 218 -13.76 -6.73 -13.29
C TYR A 218 -13.63 -5.98 -14.61
N LYS A 219 -14.23 -4.78 -14.68
CA LYS A 219 -14.02 -3.87 -15.82
C LYS A 219 -12.73 -3.08 -15.57
N SER A 220 -11.61 -3.62 -15.99
CA SER A 220 -10.30 -2.96 -15.87
C SER A 220 -10.13 -1.77 -16.83
N SER A 221 -10.91 -1.71 -17.91
CA SER A 221 -10.83 -0.65 -18.93
C SER A 221 -10.97 0.76 -18.38
N ASP A 222 -11.95 0.97 -17.49
CA ASP A 222 -12.25 2.31 -16.96
C ASP A 222 -11.13 2.86 -16.07
N THR A 223 -10.45 1.98 -15.33
CA THR A 223 -9.34 2.37 -14.45
C THR A 223 -8.12 2.81 -15.26
N ALA A 224 -7.77 2.10 -16.33
CA ALA A 224 -6.64 2.45 -17.18
C ALA A 224 -6.89 3.79 -17.92
N GLU A 225 -8.11 4.01 -18.42
CA GLU A 225 -8.47 5.27 -19.08
C GLU A 225 -8.47 6.45 -18.10
N LEU A 226 -9.00 6.26 -16.88
CA LEU A 226 -8.93 7.28 -15.85
C LEU A 226 -7.49 7.59 -15.43
N PHE A 227 -6.62 6.58 -15.34
CA PHE A 227 -5.20 6.75 -15.04
C PHE A 227 -4.51 7.61 -16.11
N LYS A 228 -4.73 7.33 -17.40
CA LYS A 228 -4.16 8.07 -18.54
C LYS A 228 -4.58 9.54 -18.58
N LYS A 229 -5.77 9.90 -18.05
CA LYS A 229 -6.22 11.29 -17.95
C LYS A 229 -5.40 12.12 -16.94
N HIS A 230 -4.74 11.48 -15.98
CA HIS A 230 -4.01 12.15 -14.92
C HIS A 230 -2.49 12.06 -15.07
N PHE A 231 -1.98 11.01 -15.69
CA PHE A 231 -0.55 10.74 -15.80
C PHE A 231 -0.17 10.40 -17.23
N LYS A 232 1.04 10.80 -17.65
CA LYS A 232 1.61 10.33 -18.91
C LYS A 232 1.93 8.85 -18.76
N LEU A 233 1.15 8.00 -19.42
CA LEU A 233 1.36 6.56 -19.37
C LEU A 233 2.73 6.21 -19.98
N LYS A 234 3.62 5.60 -19.20
CA LYS A 234 4.94 5.12 -19.62
C LYS A 234 4.85 3.68 -20.13
N ALA A 235 4.11 2.83 -19.41
CA ALA A 235 3.94 1.42 -19.75
C ALA A 235 2.74 0.79 -19.04
N VAL A 236 2.28 -0.33 -19.58
CA VAL A 236 1.36 -1.28 -18.92
C VAL A 236 2.01 -2.65 -19.00
N TYR A 237 2.12 -3.31 -17.85
CA TYR A 237 2.62 -4.68 -17.78
C TYR A 237 1.52 -5.61 -17.30
N ASN A 238 1.28 -6.68 -18.05
CA ASN A 238 0.39 -7.75 -17.60
C ASN A 238 1.23 -8.76 -16.82
N LEU A 239 0.78 -9.10 -15.62
CA LEU A 239 1.37 -10.12 -14.79
C LEU A 239 0.32 -11.20 -14.53
N CYS A 240 0.51 -12.37 -15.15
CA CYS A 240 -0.42 -13.50 -15.01
C CYS A 240 0.36 -14.76 -14.72
N TYR A 241 0.02 -15.43 -13.60
CA TYR A 241 0.60 -16.72 -13.21
C TYR A 241 -0.33 -17.43 -12.22
N THR A 242 -0.10 -18.74 -12.04
CA THR A 242 -0.76 -19.53 -11.02
C THR A 242 0.22 -19.89 -9.90
N LYS A 243 -0.32 -20.07 -8.70
CA LYS A 243 0.40 -20.57 -7.56
C LYS A 243 -0.44 -21.58 -6.80
N LYS A 244 0.17 -22.72 -6.46
CA LYS A 244 -0.43 -23.75 -5.62
C LYS A 244 -0.34 -23.30 -4.16
N LEU A 245 -1.48 -23.26 -3.49
CA LEU A 245 -1.62 -22.94 -2.07
C LEU A 245 -2.02 -24.20 -1.29
N ASN A 246 -1.40 -24.40 -0.15
CA ASN A 246 -1.83 -25.41 0.81
C ASN A 246 -3.08 -24.96 1.57
N GLN A 247 -3.67 -25.82 2.40
CA GLN A 247 -4.92 -25.51 3.10
C GLN A 247 -4.80 -24.30 4.03
N ALA A 248 -3.71 -24.12 4.78
CA ALA A 248 -3.50 -22.98 5.65
C ALA A 248 -3.42 -21.66 4.87
N GLU A 249 -2.76 -21.67 3.72
CA GLU A 249 -2.69 -20.52 2.81
C GLU A 249 -4.05 -20.21 2.16
N GLN A 250 -4.85 -21.21 1.84
CA GLN A 250 -6.22 -21.04 1.33
C GLN A 250 -7.11 -20.34 2.39
N ILE A 251 -7.02 -20.76 3.66
CA ILE A 251 -7.72 -20.10 4.76
C ILE A 251 -7.32 -18.62 4.86
N ASN A 252 -6.02 -18.34 4.82
CA ASN A 252 -5.53 -16.97 4.86
C ASN A 252 -5.99 -16.14 3.63
N LEU A 253 -6.01 -16.74 2.43
CA LEU A 253 -6.48 -16.08 1.22
C LEU A 253 -7.96 -15.67 1.33
N VAL A 254 -8.80 -16.56 1.83
CA VAL A 254 -10.22 -16.28 2.10
C VAL A 254 -10.36 -15.17 3.13
N GLN A 255 -9.67 -15.26 4.26
CA GLN A 255 -9.75 -14.29 5.35
C GLN A 255 -9.30 -12.88 4.96
N MET A 256 -8.29 -12.76 4.08
CA MET A 256 -7.80 -11.47 3.63
C MET A 256 -8.64 -10.84 2.52
N SER A 257 -9.51 -11.62 1.87
CA SER A 257 -10.23 -11.17 0.68
C SER A 257 -11.61 -10.59 1.01
N PRO A 258 -11.92 -9.35 0.58
CA PRO A 258 -13.28 -8.83 0.66
C PRO A 258 -14.32 -9.66 -0.09
N LEU A 259 -13.90 -10.52 -1.00
CA LEU A 259 -14.78 -11.41 -1.77
C LEU A 259 -15.58 -12.36 -0.86
N SER A 260 -14.98 -12.78 0.27
CA SER A 260 -15.62 -13.72 1.20
C SER A 260 -16.61 -13.10 2.18
N TRP A 261 -16.71 -11.77 2.28
CA TRP A 261 -17.50 -11.11 3.32
C TRP A 261 -19.01 -11.38 3.25
N ASN A 262 -19.52 -11.62 2.04
CA ASN A 262 -20.95 -11.89 1.79
C ASN A 262 -21.16 -13.29 1.20
N SER A 263 -20.19 -14.20 1.32
CA SER A 263 -20.29 -15.56 0.81
C SER A 263 -20.86 -16.49 1.87
N GLU A 264 -21.55 -17.54 1.43
CA GLU A 264 -22.06 -18.57 2.33
C GLU A 264 -20.90 -19.40 2.92
N ARG A 265 -21.10 -19.89 4.13
CA ARG A 265 -20.05 -20.68 4.83
C ARG A 265 -19.74 -21.98 4.08
N THR A 266 -20.74 -22.58 3.46
CA THR A 266 -20.59 -23.80 2.63
C THR A 266 -19.63 -23.60 1.47
N ASP A 267 -19.71 -22.46 0.78
CA ASP A 267 -18.86 -22.13 -0.34
C ASP A 267 -17.42 -21.86 0.11
N ILE A 268 -17.26 -21.17 1.25
CA ILE A 268 -15.96 -20.97 1.89
C ILE A 268 -15.35 -22.33 2.26
N ASP A 269 -16.11 -23.20 2.94
CA ASP A 269 -15.67 -24.51 3.37
C ASP A 269 -15.29 -25.40 2.16
N SER A 270 -16.01 -25.30 1.05
CA SER A 270 -15.70 -26.02 -0.19
C SER A 270 -14.35 -25.61 -0.80
N PHE A 271 -13.96 -24.36 -0.66
CA PHE A 271 -12.66 -23.87 -1.11
C PHE A 271 -11.52 -24.30 -0.17
N ILE A 272 -11.67 -24.11 1.15
CA ILE A 272 -10.61 -24.33 2.13
C ILE A 272 -10.37 -25.81 2.44
N ASN A 273 -11.33 -26.72 2.21
CA ASN A 273 -11.19 -28.15 2.47
C ASN A 273 -10.49 -28.92 1.34
N ARG A 274 -10.08 -28.24 0.28
CA ARG A 274 -9.22 -28.84 -0.74
C ARG A 274 -7.82 -29.03 -0.18
N ALA A 275 -7.20 -30.18 -0.41
CA ALA A 275 -5.81 -30.45 0.03
C ALA A 275 -4.82 -29.41 -0.51
N SER A 276 -5.07 -28.90 -1.71
CA SER A 276 -4.40 -27.74 -2.31
C SER A 276 -5.27 -27.15 -3.42
N SER A 277 -5.11 -25.84 -3.67
CA SER A 277 -5.74 -25.18 -4.82
C SER A 277 -4.70 -24.39 -5.59
N GLU A 278 -4.75 -24.43 -6.90
CA GLU A 278 -4.09 -23.42 -7.72
C GLU A 278 -4.90 -22.13 -7.64
N VAL A 279 -4.21 -21.02 -7.57
CA VAL A 279 -4.80 -19.68 -7.50
C VAL A 279 -4.14 -18.79 -8.54
N THR A 280 -4.95 -18.16 -9.37
CA THR A 280 -4.48 -17.26 -10.44
C THR A 280 -4.27 -15.85 -9.89
N VAL A 281 -3.06 -15.34 -10.05
CA VAL A 281 -2.73 -13.91 -9.92
C VAL A 281 -2.72 -13.32 -11.32
N ASP A 282 -3.68 -12.45 -11.64
CA ASP A 282 -3.84 -11.79 -12.93
C ASP A 282 -4.02 -10.29 -12.70
N LEU A 283 -2.96 -9.51 -12.99
CA LEU A 283 -2.85 -8.11 -12.61
C LEU A 283 -2.35 -7.26 -13.78
N ASP A 284 -2.85 -6.02 -13.87
CA ASP A 284 -2.23 -4.96 -14.65
C ASP A 284 -1.40 -4.04 -13.74
N ILE A 285 -0.17 -3.75 -14.16
CA ILE A 285 0.71 -2.77 -13.54
C ILE A 285 0.79 -1.57 -14.47
N LEU A 286 0.11 -0.49 -14.10
CA LEU A 286 0.09 0.76 -14.85
C LEU A 286 1.21 1.67 -14.33
N ILE A 287 2.06 2.14 -15.22
CA ILE A 287 3.19 3.02 -14.92
C ILE A 287 2.94 4.39 -15.54
N GLY A 288 2.89 5.42 -14.71
CA GLY A 288 2.66 6.78 -15.15
C GLY A 288 3.68 7.77 -14.61
N LEU A 289 3.96 8.80 -15.37
CA LEU A 289 4.82 9.91 -14.97
C LEU A 289 3.99 11.15 -14.69
N ASN A 290 4.36 11.87 -13.63
CA ASN A 290 3.81 13.19 -13.30
C ASN A 290 4.48 14.24 -14.19
N VAL A 291 3.98 14.38 -15.42
CA VAL A 291 4.39 15.51 -16.28
C VAL A 291 3.48 16.71 -15.99
N GLN A 292 4.11 17.85 -15.74
CA GLN A 292 3.43 19.14 -15.57
C GLN A 292 3.06 19.71 -16.93
#